data_df6938537f90db443bc36fe98f03a290
#
_entry.id   df6938537f90db443bc36fe98f03a290
#
_cell.length_a   1.000
_cell.length_b   1.000
_cell.length_c   1.000
_cell.angle_alpha   90.00
_cell.angle_beta   90.00
_cell.angle_gamma   90.00
#
_symmetry.space_group_name_H-M   'P 1'
#
loop_
_entity.id
_entity.type
_entity.pdbx_description
1 polymer ?
#
loop_
_entity_poly.entity_id
_entity_poly.type
_entity_poly.pdbx_seq_one_letter_code
_entity_poly.pdbx_strand_id
1 'polypeptide(L)'
;MKKKLLCLTALLTATISAFTLTNNVKAATKWNTSKSVTKEENGIKYSVYLTEDGKESWIYQIKLSKKITKLTLPKEINQAKLTRVGFGEELYGEGHDSYINIFGDTIEPWHGCYGTLSYNDKNKRTIQEIVFPNTVNQIEAASFTGMTKLRELKMPEQITKVPSYAFAKCTVLSKVTFSKNMQSIASSAFLHSNQVKTFSCPKANKTFAVKKGMLTTRSGKTLVLVPNKM
;
A
#
# COMPACT_ATOMS: atom_id res chain seq x y z
N MET A 1 51.92 -53.04 -31.04
CA MET A 1 51.95 -52.98 -29.55
C MET A 1 51.01 -51.88 -29.09
N LYS A 2 49.80 -52.21 -28.62
CA LYS A 2 48.77 -51.24 -28.21
C LYS A 2 48.74 -51.25 -26.66
N LYS A 3 49.14 -50.14 -26.03
CA LYS A 3 49.04 -49.96 -24.60
C LYS A 3 47.58 -49.56 -24.27
N LYS A 4 46.89 -50.39 -23.50
CA LYS A 4 45.57 -50.08 -22.92
C LYS A 4 45.80 -49.19 -21.70
N LEU A 5 45.21 -47.99 -21.74
CA LEU A 5 45.12 -47.07 -20.59
C LEU A 5 43.87 -47.46 -19.78
N LEU A 6 44.07 -47.97 -18.58
CA LEU A 6 42.98 -48.22 -17.63
C LEU A 6 42.62 -46.88 -16.97
N CYS A 7 41.40 -46.41 -17.23
CA CYS A 7 40.86 -45.28 -16.55
C CYS A 7 40.15 -45.76 -15.27
N LEU A 8 40.72 -45.42 -14.13
CA LEU A 8 40.18 -45.72 -12.79
C LEU A 8 39.10 -44.66 -12.50
N THR A 9 37.83 -45.02 -12.61
CA THR A 9 36.72 -44.15 -12.16
C THR A 9 36.57 -44.30 -10.63
N ALA A 10 37.08 -43.34 -9.90
CA ALA A 10 36.77 -43.18 -8.47
C ALA A 10 35.31 -42.68 -8.35
N LEU A 11 34.44 -43.53 -7.82
CA LEU A 11 33.05 -43.18 -7.47
C LEU A 11 33.10 -42.32 -6.20
N LEU A 12 33.02 -41.00 -6.37
CA LEU A 12 32.82 -40.05 -5.27
C LEU A 12 31.34 -40.01 -4.97
N THR A 13 30.85 -40.77 -4.00
CA THR A 13 29.50 -40.61 -3.46
C THR A 13 29.45 -39.36 -2.60
N ALA A 14 29.16 -38.23 -3.21
CA ALA A 14 28.79 -37.03 -2.47
C ALA A 14 27.35 -37.23 -1.95
N THR A 15 27.21 -37.46 -0.64
CA THR A 15 25.93 -37.36 0.05
C THR A 15 25.49 -35.89 0.01
N ILE A 16 24.64 -35.58 -0.95
CA ILE A 16 23.92 -34.29 -0.97
C ILE A 16 22.89 -34.40 0.15
N SER A 17 23.21 -33.86 1.33
CA SER A 17 22.22 -33.52 2.33
C SER A 17 21.30 -32.49 1.70
N ALA A 18 20.12 -32.94 1.27
CA ALA A 18 19.04 -32.07 0.84
C ALA A 18 18.63 -31.17 2.01
N PHE A 19 19.24 -30.01 2.10
CA PHE A 19 18.73 -28.91 2.91
C PHE A 19 17.44 -28.47 2.21
N THR A 20 16.32 -29.06 2.60
CA THR A 20 15.00 -28.58 2.23
C THR A 20 14.83 -27.22 2.90
N LEU A 21 15.27 -26.14 2.23
CA LEU A 21 14.73 -24.82 2.48
C LEU A 21 13.24 -24.91 2.15
N THR A 22 12.42 -25.13 3.16
CA THR A 22 10.99 -24.84 3.07
C THR A 22 10.85 -23.32 2.97
N ASN A 23 11.07 -22.79 1.76
CA ASN A 23 10.58 -21.49 1.42
C ASN A 23 9.07 -21.61 1.49
N ASN A 24 8.48 -21.18 2.62
CA ASN A 24 7.08 -20.86 2.71
C ASN A 24 6.85 -19.59 1.85
N VAL A 25 6.96 -19.75 0.54
CA VAL A 25 6.42 -18.79 -0.40
C VAL A 25 4.91 -18.89 -0.21
N LYS A 26 4.37 -17.96 0.58
CA LYS A 26 2.93 -17.83 0.71
C LYS A 26 2.41 -17.71 -0.72
N ALA A 27 1.61 -18.66 -1.17
CA ALA A 27 1.02 -18.63 -2.50
C ALA A 27 0.38 -17.24 -2.70
N ALA A 28 0.63 -16.63 -3.86
CA ALA A 28 0.08 -15.32 -4.15
C ALA A 28 -1.43 -15.36 -3.96
N THR A 29 -1.97 -14.42 -3.20
CA THR A 29 -3.41 -14.32 -2.96
C THR A 29 -4.11 -14.12 -4.31
N LYS A 30 -5.01 -15.03 -4.66
CA LYS A 30 -5.70 -15.01 -5.93
C LYS A 30 -7.03 -14.29 -5.81
N TRP A 31 -7.14 -13.13 -6.44
CA TRP A 31 -8.32 -12.28 -6.43
C TRP A 31 -9.27 -12.64 -7.58
N ASN A 32 -10.57 -12.75 -7.27
CA ASN A 32 -11.60 -12.93 -8.30
C ASN A 32 -12.08 -11.56 -8.80
N THR A 33 -11.33 -10.99 -9.75
CA THR A 33 -11.62 -9.66 -10.32
C THR A 33 -12.75 -9.70 -11.37
N SER A 34 -13.19 -10.87 -11.79
CA SER A 34 -14.33 -11.00 -12.70
C SER A 34 -15.69 -10.77 -12.01
N LYS A 35 -15.74 -10.86 -10.67
CA LYS A 35 -16.96 -10.72 -9.89
C LYS A 35 -16.77 -9.73 -8.75
N SER A 36 -17.34 -8.54 -8.89
CA SER A 36 -17.40 -7.57 -7.82
C SER A 36 -18.66 -7.73 -6.97
N VAL A 37 -18.54 -7.45 -5.68
CA VAL A 37 -19.65 -7.33 -4.75
C VAL A 37 -19.72 -5.91 -4.22
N THR A 38 -20.89 -5.47 -3.75
CA THR A 38 -21.05 -4.16 -3.12
C THR A 38 -21.60 -4.32 -1.71
N LYS A 39 -21.11 -3.48 -0.79
CA LYS A 39 -21.64 -3.29 0.54
C LYS A 39 -21.96 -1.83 0.73
N GLU A 40 -23.14 -1.52 1.25
CA GLU A 40 -23.52 -0.16 1.63
C GLU A 40 -23.79 -0.09 3.13
N GLU A 41 -23.16 0.87 3.80
CA GLU A 41 -23.28 1.06 5.23
C GLU A 41 -23.06 2.53 5.58
N ASN A 42 -23.95 3.12 6.40
CA ASN A 42 -23.83 4.49 6.90
C ASN A 42 -23.64 5.57 5.80
N GLY A 43 -24.20 5.34 4.59
CA GLY A 43 -24.05 6.23 3.44
C GLY A 43 -22.72 6.11 2.72
N ILE A 44 -22.01 5.01 2.95
CA ILE A 44 -20.77 4.66 2.25
C ILE A 44 -21.03 3.37 1.46
N LYS A 45 -20.82 3.43 0.16
CA LYS A 45 -20.88 2.27 -0.73
C LYS A 45 -19.46 1.82 -1.07
N TYR A 46 -19.14 0.57 -0.74
CA TYR A 46 -17.89 -0.09 -1.05
C TYR A 46 -18.07 -1.00 -2.27
N SER A 47 -17.19 -0.89 -3.26
CA SER A 47 -17.06 -1.88 -4.34
C SER A 47 -15.85 -2.76 -4.04
N VAL A 48 -16.05 -4.08 -4.07
CA VAL A 48 -15.17 -5.03 -3.43
C VAL A 48 -14.93 -6.25 -4.32
N TYR A 49 -13.70 -6.71 -4.39
CA TYR A 49 -13.35 -8.05 -4.85
C TYR A 49 -13.09 -8.97 -3.65
N LEU A 50 -13.40 -10.22 -3.80
CA LEU A 50 -13.08 -11.27 -2.84
C LEU A 50 -11.99 -12.17 -3.42
N THR A 51 -11.23 -12.82 -2.54
CA THR A 51 -10.37 -13.93 -2.96
C THR A 51 -11.21 -15.12 -3.43
N GLU A 52 -10.64 -16.02 -4.22
CA GLU A 52 -11.33 -17.22 -4.71
C GLU A 52 -11.88 -18.09 -3.56
N ASP A 53 -11.17 -18.14 -2.42
CA ASP A 53 -11.60 -18.85 -1.22
C ASP A 53 -12.56 -18.05 -0.31
N GLY A 54 -12.88 -16.81 -0.67
CA GLY A 54 -13.81 -15.95 0.05
C GLY A 54 -13.31 -15.44 1.39
N LYS A 55 -12.03 -15.61 1.76
CA LYS A 55 -11.52 -15.26 3.10
C LYS A 55 -11.01 -13.85 3.22
N GLU A 56 -10.57 -13.25 2.11
CA GLU A 56 -10.04 -11.89 2.08
C GLU A 56 -10.85 -10.99 1.14
N SER A 57 -10.93 -9.71 1.46
CA SER A 57 -11.63 -8.70 0.68
C SER A 57 -10.70 -7.54 0.33
N TRP A 58 -10.94 -6.96 -0.86
CA TRP A 58 -10.23 -5.84 -1.41
C TRP A 58 -11.21 -4.74 -1.81
N ILE A 59 -11.22 -3.63 -1.07
CA ILE A 59 -11.98 -2.44 -1.47
C ILE A 59 -11.22 -1.71 -2.58
N TYR A 60 -11.75 -1.74 -3.81
CA TYR A 60 -11.15 -1.02 -4.92
C TYR A 60 -11.82 0.33 -5.21
N GLN A 61 -13.07 0.55 -4.74
CA GLN A 61 -13.76 1.82 -4.91
C GLN A 61 -14.68 2.13 -3.72
N ILE A 62 -14.76 3.42 -3.37
CA ILE A 62 -15.67 3.97 -2.35
C ILE A 62 -16.50 5.10 -2.98
N LYS A 63 -17.82 5.08 -2.74
CA LYS A 63 -18.73 6.20 -3.04
C LYS A 63 -19.39 6.69 -1.76
N LEU A 64 -19.43 8.01 -1.58
CA LEU A 64 -20.02 8.65 -0.41
C LEU A 64 -21.33 9.34 -0.81
N SER A 65 -22.47 8.90 -0.25
CA SER A 65 -23.77 9.54 -0.47
C SER A 65 -23.94 10.84 0.32
N LYS A 66 -23.09 11.06 1.35
CA LYS A 66 -23.10 12.24 2.22
C LYS A 66 -21.69 12.66 2.62
N LYS A 67 -21.56 13.90 3.12
CA LYS A 67 -20.31 14.39 3.70
C LYS A 67 -20.02 13.66 5.01
N ILE A 68 -18.76 13.21 5.17
CA ILE A 68 -18.26 12.61 6.40
C ILE A 68 -16.90 13.24 6.73
N THR A 69 -16.60 13.37 8.01
CA THR A 69 -15.28 13.86 8.48
C THR A 69 -14.34 12.71 8.85
N LYS A 70 -14.89 11.54 9.14
CA LYS A 70 -14.14 10.35 9.51
C LYS A 70 -14.57 9.18 8.64
N LEU A 71 -13.61 8.59 7.91
CA LEU A 71 -13.79 7.36 7.13
C LEU A 71 -13.24 6.21 7.96
N THR A 72 -14.11 5.37 8.50
CA THR A 72 -13.73 4.13 9.17
C THR A 72 -13.97 2.96 8.21
N LEU A 73 -12.90 2.32 7.76
CA LEU A 73 -13.00 1.14 6.91
C LEU A 73 -13.44 -0.08 7.72
N PRO A 74 -14.31 -0.95 7.18
CA PRO A 74 -14.78 -2.13 7.88
C PRO A 74 -13.65 -3.15 8.08
N LYS A 75 -13.74 -3.96 9.16
CA LYS A 75 -12.78 -5.05 9.38
C LYS A 75 -12.97 -6.20 8.40
N GLU A 76 -14.22 -6.39 7.96
CA GLU A 76 -14.62 -7.46 7.05
C GLU A 76 -15.79 -7.01 6.17
N ILE A 77 -15.91 -7.62 5.01
CA ILE A 77 -17.03 -7.47 4.09
C ILE A 77 -17.48 -8.86 3.68
N ASN A 78 -18.78 -9.18 3.90
CA ASN A 78 -19.34 -10.51 3.62
C ASN A 78 -18.52 -11.65 4.28
N GLN A 79 -18.12 -11.47 5.55
CA GLN A 79 -17.28 -12.38 6.33
C GLN A 79 -15.83 -12.51 5.85
N ALA A 80 -15.46 -11.82 4.76
CA ALA A 80 -14.09 -11.78 4.25
C ALA A 80 -13.30 -10.63 4.89
N LYS A 81 -12.15 -10.92 5.46
CA LYS A 81 -11.24 -9.93 6.07
C LYS A 81 -10.84 -8.86 5.06
N LEU A 82 -10.96 -7.58 5.42
CA LEU A 82 -10.40 -6.51 4.60
C LEU A 82 -8.86 -6.49 4.72
N THR A 83 -8.16 -6.82 3.63
CA THR A 83 -6.70 -6.87 3.60
C THR A 83 -6.09 -5.90 2.60
N ARG A 84 -6.85 -5.49 1.56
CA ARG A 84 -6.36 -4.65 0.47
C ARG A 84 -7.27 -3.46 0.20
N VAL A 85 -6.68 -2.28 -0.08
CA VAL A 85 -7.42 -1.03 -0.29
C VAL A 85 -6.80 -0.24 -1.44
N GLY A 86 -7.64 0.23 -2.36
CA GLY A 86 -7.26 1.05 -3.50
C GLY A 86 -7.46 0.37 -4.84
N PHE A 87 -7.25 1.11 -5.92
CA PHE A 87 -7.40 0.60 -7.28
C PHE A 87 -6.07 0.01 -7.75
N GLY A 88 -5.96 -1.32 -7.79
CA GLY A 88 -4.74 -2.04 -8.12
C GLY A 88 -4.39 -2.06 -9.60
N GLU A 89 -3.14 -2.30 -9.90
CA GLU A 89 -2.63 -2.36 -11.29
C GLU A 89 -3.37 -3.41 -12.14
N GLU A 90 -3.85 -4.49 -11.53
CA GLU A 90 -4.62 -5.54 -12.22
C GLU A 90 -5.95 -5.06 -12.81
N LEU A 91 -6.43 -3.89 -12.37
CA LEU A 91 -7.68 -3.28 -12.84
C LEU A 91 -7.44 -2.26 -13.95
N TYR A 92 -6.18 -1.92 -14.23
CA TYR A 92 -5.80 -1.15 -15.40
C TYR A 92 -5.58 -2.11 -16.57
N GLY A 93 -6.09 -1.80 -17.75
CA GLY A 93 -5.67 -2.50 -18.97
C GLY A 93 -4.21 -2.18 -19.32
N GLU A 94 -3.59 -2.94 -20.22
CA GLU A 94 -2.24 -2.65 -20.69
C GLU A 94 -2.12 -1.24 -21.28
N GLY A 95 -1.04 -0.52 -20.94
CA GLY A 95 -0.71 0.80 -21.51
C GLY A 95 -1.34 2.01 -20.81
N HIS A 96 -1.86 1.88 -19.59
CA HIS A 96 -2.38 3.00 -18.83
C HIS A 96 -1.27 3.74 -18.06
N ASP A 97 -1.09 5.03 -18.41
CA ASP A 97 -0.15 5.94 -17.74
C ASP A 97 -0.80 6.70 -16.56
N SER A 98 -2.05 6.40 -16.22
CA SER A 98 -2.81 7.10 -15.19
C SER A 98 -3.16 6.18 -14.02
N TYR A 99 -3.32 6.77 -12.82
CA TYR A 99 -3.81 6.07 -11.64
C TYR A 99 -5.25 6.46 -11.35
N ILE A 100 -5.99 5.57 -10.71
CA ILE A 100 -7.32 5.86 -10.19
C ILE A 100 -7.28 5.76 -8.66
N ASN A 101 -7.72 6.80 -7.95
CA ASN A 101 -7.83 6.70 -6.51
C ASN A 101 -9.08 5.91 -6.10
N ILE A 102 -9.16 5.58 -4.81
CA ILE A 102 -10.27 4.78 -4.26
C ILE A 102 -11.66 5.43 -4.43
N PHE A 103 -11.72 6.74 -4.71
CA PHE A 103 -12.96 7.48 -4.96
C PHE A 103 -13.28 7.63 -6.45
N GLY A 104 -12.50 6.99 -7.34
CA GLY A 104 -12.71 6.98 -8.79
C GLY A 104 -12.19 8.22 -9.52
N ASP A 105 -11.33 9.04 -8.88
CA ASP A 105 -10.68 10.14 -9.60
C ASP A 105 -9.47 9.60 -10.38
N THR A 106 -9.35 10.02 -11.62
CA THR A 106 -8.18 9.74 -12.46
C THR A 106 -7.03 10.68 -12.11
N ILE A 107 -5.83 10.14 -11.98
CA ILE A 107 -4.60 10.85 -11.60
C ILE A 107 -3.56 10.61 -12.68
N GLU A 108 -3.19 11.67 -13.39
CA GLU A 108 -2.15 11.61 -14.42
C GLU A 108 -0.81 12.12 -13.87
N PRO A 109 0.24 11.28 -13.87
CA PRO A 109 1.56 11.66 -13.34
C PRO A 109 2.40 12.51 -14.28
N TRP A 110 2.08 12.56 -15.60
CA TRP A 110 3.03 12.96 -16.65
C TRP A 110 3.15 14.46 -16.96
N HIS A 111 2.20 15.30 -16.58
CA HIS A 111 2.24 16.70 -17.03
C HIS A 111 2.76 17.71 -16.00
N GLY A 112 3.58 17.28 -15.03
CA GLY A 112 4.10 18.22 -14.01
C GLY A 112 3.02 18.94 -13.20
N CYS A 113 1.80 18.93 -13.73
CA CYS A 113 0.57 19.37 -13.11
C CYS A 113 -0.23 18.10 -12.80
N TYR A 114 0.01 17.49 -11.65
CA TYR A 114 -0.81 16.38 -11.17
C TYR A 114 -2.27 16.83 -11.03
N GLY A 115 -2.95 16.96 -12.17
CA GLY A 115 -4.34 17.28 -12.24
C GLY A 115 -5.13 16.03 -11.90
N THR A 116 -6.01 16.10 -10.91
CA THR A 116 -7.11 15.17 -10.83
C THR A 116 -8.07 15.55 -11.94
N LEU A 117 -8.10 14.81 -13.05
CA LEU A 117 -8.92 15.14 -14.22
C LEU A 117 -10.41 14.95 -13.98
N SER A 118 -10.77 14.14 -13.00
CA SER A 118 -12.16 13.91 -12.62
C SER A 118 -12.31 13.95 -11.11
N TYR A 119 -13.23 14.78 -10.62
CA TYR A 119 -13.65 14.84 -9.23
C TYR A 119 -15.00 14.14 -9.08
N ASN A 120 -14.98 12.81 -9.11
CA ASN A 120 -16.21 12.02 -9.08
C ASN A 120 -16.92 12.04 -7.73
N ASP A 121 -16.21 12.29 -6.63
CA ASP A 121 -16.81 12.39 -5.30
C ASP A 121 -16.36 13.63 -4.51
N LYS A 122 -17.21 14.66 -4.54
CA LYS A 122 -16.99 15.91 -3.79
C LYS A 122 -17.01 15.68 -2.27
N ASN A 123 -17.65 14.63 -1.79
CA ASN A 123 -17.81 14.35 -0.36
C ASN A 123 -16.48 13.89 0.28
N LYS A 124 -15.57 13.27 -0.46
CA LYS A 124 -14.26 12.87 0.03
C LYS A 124 -13.44 14.04 0.58
N ARG A 125 -13.67 15.26 0.03
CA ARG A 125 -12.95 16.47 0.45
C ARG A 125 -13.28 16.92 1.86
N THR A 126 -14.26 16.30 2.53
CA THR A 126 -14.59 16.60 3.92
C THR A 126 -13.92 15.65 4.91
N ILE A 127 -13.31 14.54 4.43
CA ILE A 127 -12.66 13.55 5.28
C ILE A 127 -11.40 14.14 5.90
N GLN A 128 -11.34 14.13 7.24
CA GLN A 128 -10.23 14.63 8.04
C GLN A 128 -9.41 13.50 8.68
N GLU A 129 -10.02 12.32 8.82
CA GLU A 129 -9.44 11.14 9.43
C GLU A 129 -9.80 9.88 8.65
N ILE A 130 -8.83 8.98 8.47
CA ILE A 130 -9.05 7.64 7.94
C ILE A 130 -8.64 6.64 9.01
N VAL A 131 -9.54 5.72 9.36
CA VAL A 131 -9.27 4.62 10.28
C VAL A 131 -9.22 3.32 9.50
N PHE A 132 -8.05 2.73 9.46
CA PHE A 132 -7.81 1.43 8.87
C PHE A 132 -7.97 0.33 9.91
N PRO A 133 -8.61 -0.79 9.60
CA PRO A 133 -8.54 -1.97 10.45
C PRO A 133 -7.12 -2.58 10.41
N ASN A 134 -6.74 -3.24 11.50
CA ASN A 134 -5.40 -3.86 11.61
C ASN A 134 -5.18 -5.02 10.61
N THR A 135 -6.22 -5.46 9.91
CA THR A 135 -6.16 -6.51 8.89
C THR A 135 -5.60 -6.00 7.56
N VAL A 136 -5.65 -4.67 7.30
CA VAL A 136 -5.13 -4.08 6.05
C VAL A 136 -3.62 -4.21 6.01
N ASN A 137 -3.12 -4.92 5.01
CA ASN A 137 -1.70 -5.16 4.77
C ASN A 137 -1.21 -4.61 3.42
N GLN A 138 -2.14 -4.16 2.56
CA GLN A 138 -1.81 -3.58 1.26
C GLN A 138 -2.66 -2.33 0.98
N ILE A 139 -1.98 -1.25 0.58
CA ILE A 139 -2.56 -0.02 0.03
C ILE A 139 -2.01 0.11 -1.38
N GLU A 140 -2.87 0.42 -2.35
CA GLU A 140 -2.48 0.58 -3.74
C GLU A 140 -1.91 1.97 -4.03
N ALA A 141 -1.21 2.08 -5.15
CA ALA A 141 -0.69 3.36 -5.63
C ALA A 141 -1.83 4.38 -5.78
N ALA A 142 -1.55 5.63 -5.48
CA ALA A 142 -2.47 6.77 -5.60
C ALA A 142 -3.80 6.67 -4.80
N SER A 143 -4.03 5.61 -4.00
CA SER A 143 -5.33 5.30 -3.37
C SER A 143 -6.01 6.46 -2.67
N PHE A 144 -5.27 7.29 -1.95
CA PHE A 144 -5.78 8.41 -1.15
C PHE A 144 -5.26 9.77 -1.62
N THR A 145 -4.87 9.87 -2.89
CA THR A 145 -4.45 11.14 -3.49
C THR A 145 -5.57 12.17 -3.43
N GLY A 146 -5.21 13.41 -3.11
CA GLY A 146 -6.16 14.54 -3.12
C GLY A 146 -7.09 14.62 -1.90
N MET A 147 -6.76 13.95 -0.80
CA MET A 147 -7.48 14.06 0.48
C MET A 147 -7.16 15.40 1.15
N THR A 148 -7.70 16.49 0.60
CA THR A 148 -7.31 17.88 0.95
C THR A 148 -7.68 18.33 2.35
N LYS A 149 -8.47 17.56 3.11
CA LYS A 149 -8.81 17.84 4.51
C LYS A 149 -8.25 16.81 5.49
N LEU A 150 -7.56 15.78 5.01
CA LEU A 150 -6.89 14.79 5.86
C LEU A 150 -5.79 15.47 6.67
N ARG A 151 -5.88 15.42 8.01
CA ARG A 151 -4.98 16.12 8.94
C ARG A 151 -3.92 15.19 9.52
N GLU A 152 -4.33 14.01 9.90
CA GLU A 152 -3.46 12.99 10.49
C GLU A 152 -3.64 11.66 9.76
N LEU A 153 -2.53 10.95 9.60
CA LEU A 153 -2.49 9.63 8.99
C LEU A 153 -1.79 8.66 9.94
N LYS A 154 -2.49 7.62 10.35
CA LYS A 154 -1.93 6.50 11.08
C LYS A 154 -1.96 5.26 10.20
N MET A 155 -0.78 4.76 9.83
CA MET A 155 -0.66 3.54 9.03
C MET A 155 -1.11 2.32 9.84
N PRO A 156 -1.86 1.39 9.22
CA PRO A 156 -2.17 0.12 9.87
C PRO A 156 -0.92 -0.71 10.15
N GLU A 157 -0.97 -1.51 11.22
CA GLU A 157 0.20 -2.25 11.73
C GLU A 157 0.80 -3.23 10.71
N GLN A 158 -0.03 -3.80 9.83
CA GLN A 158 0.41 -4.81 8.86
C GLN A 158 1.00 -4.21 7.57
N ILE A 159 0.91 -2.88 7.38
CA ILE A 159 1.49 -2.22 6.21
C ILE A 159 3.02 -2.25 6.31
N THR A 160 3.64 -2.78 5.27
CA THR A 160 5.11 -2.81 5.10
C THR A 160 5.60 -1.83 4.03
N LYS A 161 4.71 -1.39 3.13
CA LYS A 161 5.05 -0.51 2.00
C LYS A 161 4.05 0.63 1.85
N VAL A 162 4.53 1.85 1.63
CA VAL A 162 3.73 2.98 1.14
C VAL A 162 4.05 3.18 -0.33
N PRO A 163 3.12 2.88 -1.24
CA PRO A 163 3.37 2.95 -2.68
C PRO A 163 3.36 4.38 -3.23
N SER A 164 3.70 4.52 -4.51
CA SER A 164 3.74 5.79 -5.22
C SER A 164 2.41 6.52 -5.14
N TYR A 165 2.47 7.81 -4.88
CA TYR A 165 1.33 8.74 -4.83
C TYR A 165 0.22 8.39 -3.83
N ALA A 166 0.37 7.36 -2.99
CA ALA A 166 -0.69 6.86 -2.10
C ALA A 166 -1.39 7.97 -1.30
N PHE A 167 -0.65 8.98 -0.86
CA PHE A 167 -1.14 10.14 -0.11
C PHE A 167 -0.64 11.45 -0.71
N ALA A 168 -0.49 11.52 -2.02
CA ALA A 168 -0.11 12.75 -2.70
C ALA A 168 -1.24 13.80 -2.61
N LYS A 169 -0.89 15.09 -2.67
CA LYS A 169 -1.85 16.21 -2.61
C LYS A 169 -2.78 16.22 -1.38
N CYS A 170 -2.36 15.62 -0.28
CA CYS A 170 -3.03 15.77 1.02
C CYS A 170 -2.57 17.10 1.66
N THR A 171 -3.09 18.21 1.13
CA THR A 171 -2.52 19.57 1.31
C THR A 171 -2.55 20.11 2.75
N VAL A 172 -3.33 19.50 3.66
CA VAL A 172 -3.35 19.89 5.09
C VAL A 172 -2.86 18.76 6.01
N LEU A 173 -2.33 17.66 5.44
CA LEU A 173 -1.77 16.57 6.22
C LEU A 173 -0.57 17.07 7.03
N SER A 174 -0.69 17.05 8.34
CA SER A 174 0.31 17.61 9.26
C SER A 174 1.10 16.56 10.04
N LYS A 175 0.53 15.36 10.21
CA LYS A 175 1.15 14.29 11.01
C LYS A 175 1.00 12.94 10.34
N VAL A 176 2.10 12.20 10.25
CA VAL A 176 2.15 10.83 9.72
C VAL A 176 2.78 9.90 10.74
N THR A 177 2.04 8.86 11.13
CA THR A 177 2.52 7.80 12.02
C THR A 177 2.70 6.52 11.22
N PHE A 178 3.93 6.06 11.10
CA PHE A 178 4.29 4.82 10.40
C PHE A 178 4.10 3.60 11.29
N SER A 179 3.89 2.43 10.68
CA SER A 179 3.80 1.16 11.39
C SER A 179 5.16 0.66 11.87
N LYS A 180 5.17 -0.22 12.87
CA LYS A 180 6.40 -0.91 13.30
C LYS A 180 6.96 -1.83 12.22
N ASN A 181 6.12 -2.27 11.27
CA ASN A 181 6.49 -3.21 10.21
C ASN A 181 6.87 -2.50 8.89
N MET A 182 6.86 -1.16 8.84
CA MET A 182 7.19 -0.40 7.63
C MET A 182 8.61 -0.70 7.15
N GLN A 183 8.74 -1.07 5.87
CA GLN A 183 10.00 -1.46 5.22
C GLN A 183 10.37 -0.54 4.05
N SER A 184 9.38 0.01 3.34
CA SER A 184 9.64 0.89 2.21
C SER A 184 8.58 2.00 2.06
N ILE A 185 9.01 3.14 1.54
CA ILE A 185 8.17 4.30 1.24
C ILE A 185 8.64 4.84 -0.10
N ALA A 186 7.73 4.89 -1.08
CA ALA A 186 8.04 5.47 -2.37
C ALA A 186 8.33 6.97 -2.24
N SER A 187 9.28 7.50 -2.99
CA SER A 187 9.66 8.93 -2.96
C SER A 187 8.50 9.86 -3.29
N SER A 188 7.57 9.42 -4.14
CA SER A 188 6.35 10.14 -4.53
C SER A 188 5.15 9.90 -3.60
N ALA A 189 5.27 9.05 -2.57
CA ALA A 189 4.14 8.65 -1.72
C ALA A 189 3.36 9.84 -1.12
N PHE A 190 4.04 10.92 -0.75
CA PHE A 190 3.49 12.15 -0.16
C PHE A 190 3.72 13.38 -1.04
N LEU A 191 3.84 13.20 -2.34
CA LEU A 191 4.13 14.30 -3.28
C LEU A 191 3.07 15.41 -3.17
N HIS A 192 3.50 16.68 -3.05
CA HIS A 192 2.64 17.85 -2.84
C HIS A 192 1.81 17.83 -1.53
N SER A 193 2.13 16.98 -0.57
CA SER A 193 1.56 17.03 0.78
C SER A 193 2.42 17.91 1.69
N ASN A 194 2.49 19.20 1.32
CA ASN A 194 3.50 20.15 1.80
C ASN A 194 3.26 20.69 3.22
N GLN A 195 2.32 20.19 4.00
CA GLN A 195 2.06 20.63 5.37
C GLN A 195 2.48 19.61 6.43
N VAL A 196 3.11 18.49 6.02
CA VAL A 196 3.59 17.50 7.00
C VAL A 196 4.67 18.13 7.88
N LYS A 197 4.37 18.24 9.17
CA LYS A 197 5.25 18.82 10.20
C LYS A 197 5.87 17.77 11.11
N THR A 198 5.21 16.62 11.25
CA THR A 198 5.59 15.61 12.24
C THR A 198 5.53 14.21 11.63
N PHE A 199 6.66 13.51 11.70
CA PHE A 199 6.72 12.08 11.50
C PHE A 199 6.82 11.37 12.85
N SER A 200 6.13 10.23 12.98
CA SER A 200 6.26 9.31 14.11
C SER A 200 6.56 7.91 13.57
N CYS A 201 7.55 7.27 14.14
CA CYS A 201 7.95 5.91 13.80
C CYS A 201 8.26 5.14 15.09
N PRO A 202 7.61 3.99 15.35
CA PRO A 202 7.84 3.21 16.55
C PRO A 202 9.31 2.80 16.71
N LYS A 203 9.82 2.81 17.94
CA LYS A 203 11.20 2.36 18.24
C LYS A 203 11.45 0.90 17.78
N ALA A 204 10.42 0.07 17.73
CA ALA A 204 10.46 -1.31 17.26
C ALA A 204 10.60 -1.44 15.73
N ASN A 205 10.41 -0.36 14.94
CA ASN A 205 10.64 -0.42 13.50
C ASN A 205 12.14 -0.65 13.22
N LYS A 206 12.45 -1.68 12.42
CA LYS A 206 13.83 -2.09 12.12
C LYS A 206 14.46 -1.34 10.94
N THR A 207 13.64 -0.70 10.10
CA THR A 207 14.08 -0.04 8.86
C THR A 207 14.25 1.46 9.04
N PHE A 208 13.28 2.11 9.73
CA PHE A 208 13.21 3.56 9.85
C PHE A 208 13.28 4.05 11.29
N ALA A 209 13.68 5.30 11.43
CA ALA A 209 13.65 6.06 12.69
C ALA A 209 13.36 7.52 12.40
N VAL A 210 12.85 8.26 13.41
CA VAL A 210 12.77 9.71 13.36
C VAL A 210 13.94 10.28 14.12
N LYS A 211 14.77 11.09 13.44
CA LYS A 211 15.93 11.80 14.01
C LYS A 211 15.81 13.29 13.68
N LYS A 212 15.86 14.14 14.69
CA LYS A 212 15.71 15.62 14.52
C LYS A 212 14.47 15.98 13.66
N GLY A 213 13.33 15.30 13.92
CA GLY A 213 12.08 15.52 13.18
C GLY A 213 12.01 14.90 11.78
N MET A 214 13.12 14.45 11.21
CA MET A 214 13.20 13.86 9.87
C MET A 214 13.05 12.33 9.93
N LEU A 215 12.39 11.75 8.94
CA LEU A 215 12.37 10.28 8.77
C LEU A 215 13.67 9.85 8.07
N THR A 216 14.41 8.97 8.72
CA THR A 216 15.69 8.43 8.22
C THR A 216 15.64 6.91 8.21
N THR A 217 16.58 6.27 7.52
CA THR A 217 16.87 4.85 7.78
C THR A 217 17.26 4.67 9.25
N ARG A 218 17.10 3.46 9.80
CA ARG A 218 17.45 3.16 11.21
C ARG A 218 18.90 3.48 11.52
N SER A 219 19.82 3.24 10.58
CA SER A 219 21.23 3.62 10.70
C SER A 219 21.44 5.15 10.78
N GLY A 220 20.47 5.94 10.28
CA GLY A 220 20.56 7.38 10.15
C GLY A 220 21.43 7.86 8.97
N LYS A 221 21.91 6.93 8.14
CA LYS A 221 22.78 7.26 7.00
C LYS A 221 22.03 7.87 5.82
N THR A 222 20.74 7.53 5.66
CA THR A 222 19.93 7.99 4.53
C THR A 222 18.72 8.75 5.02
N LEU A 223 18.50 9.93 4.49
CA LEU A 223 17.30 10.74 4.67
C LEU A 223 16.20 10.18 3.76
N VAL A 224 15.02 9.94 4.31
CA VAL A 224 13.88 9.39 3.59
C VAL A 224 12.82 10.46 3.33
N LEU A 225 12.41 11.18 4.36
CA LEU A 225 11.43 12.27 4.27
C LEU A 225 11.81 13.43 5.21
N VAL A 226 11.60 14.64 4.72
CA VAL A 226 11.80 15.90 5.50
C VAL A 226 10.43 16.53 5.75
N PRO A 227 10.13 16.97 6.97
CA PRO A 227 8.97 17.81 7.21
C PRO A 227 9.12 19.15 6.47
N ASN A 228 8.02 19.66 5.96
CA ASN A 228 8.09 20.85 5.08
C ASN A 228 8.29 22.18 5.83
N LYS A 229 8.23 22.16 7.14
CA LYS A 229 8.55 23.32 8.00
C LYS A 229 9.35 22.82 9.19
N MET A 230 10.64 22.88 9.08
CA MET A 230 11.54 23.02 10.22
C MET A 230 11.83 24.48 10.45
#